data_ecada3a69aa56543e6fe1e332db7a90b
#
_entry.id   ecada3a69aa56543e6fe1e332db7a90b
#
_cell.length_a   1.000
_cell.length_b   1.000
_cell.length_c   1.000
_cell.angle_alpha   90.00
_cell.angle_beta   90.00
_cell.angle_gamma   90.00
#
_symmetry.space_group_name_H-M   'P 1'
#
loop_
_entity.id
_entity.type
_entity.pdbx_description
1 polymer ?
#
loop_
_entity_poly.entity_id
_entity_poly.type
_entity_poly.pdbx_seq_one_letter_code
_entity_poly.pdbx_strand_id
1 'polypeptide(L)'
;MVLLFAKPVMEFCRRSAYWGRPKRSEDEVFRLFGGGERVESALRFLAKTYDVPLGFLRPDDVFTKEGPLWKYDSWTLSGGQEDLGDYLAAHGKTDIPQTWTLRDFVQWYVESGQTEREAEAQEERCRA
;
A
#
# COMPACT_ATOMS: atom_id res chain seq x y z
N MET A 1 24.44 -14.12 18.11
CA MET A 1 23.27 -14.73 18.77
C MET A 1 22.00 -13.87 18.74
N VAL A 2 22.11 -12.56 18.66
CA VAL A 2 20.95 -11.66 18.56
C VAL A 2 20.13 -11.91 17.28
N LEU A 3 20.76 -12.33 16.20
CA LEU A 3 20.09 -12.61 14.91
C LEU A 3 19.18 -13.84 14.91
N LEU A 4 19.40 -14.79 15.80
CA LEU A 4 18.57 -16.01 15.92
C LEU A 4 17.22 -15.75 16.59
N PHE A 5 17.11 -14.70 17.41
CA PHE A 5 15.88 -14.32 18.09
C PHE A 5 15.10 -13.25 17.36
N ALA A 6 15.72 -12.48 16.46
CA ALA A 6 15.07 -11.40 15.72
C ALA A 6 14.05 -11.94 14.69
N LYS A 7 14.38 -13.01 13.95
CA LYS A 7 13.49 -13.61 12.97
C LYS A 7 12.16 -14.10 13.54
N PRO A 8 12.11 -14.95 14.60
CA PRO A 8 10.84 -15.40 15.15
C PRO A 8 10.02 -14.27 15.79
N VAL A 9 10.66 -13.26 16.36
CA VAL A 9 9.97 -12.07 16.91
C VAL A 9 9.34 -11.26 15.79
N MET A 10 10.05 -11.03 14.69
CA MET A 10 9.52 -10.32 13.53
C MET A 10 8.35 -11.07 12.88
N GLU A 11 8.45 -12.39 12.75
CA GLU A 11 7.35 -13.21 12.23
C GLU A 11 6.13 -13.18 13.17
N PHE A 12 6.37 -13.20 14.47
CA PHE A 12 5.28 -13.07 15.45
C PHE A 12 4.57 -11.73 15.31
N CYS A 13 5.31 -10.63 15.18
CA CYS A 13 4.74 -9.30 14.95
C CYS A 13 3.96 -9.24 13.65
N ARG A 14 4.48 -9.82 12.58
CA ARG A 14 3.80 -9.91 11.29
C ARG A 14 2.47 -10.62 11.38
N ARG A 15 2.44 -11.77 12.05
CA ARG A 15 1.21 -12.55 12.27
C ARG A 15 0.22 -11.80 13.15
N SER A 16 0.70 -11.13 14.20
CA SER A 16 -0.16 -10.41 15.15
C SER A 16 -0.88 -9.24 14.50
N ALA A 17 -0.23 -8.52 13.56
CA ALA A 17 -0.86 -7.42 12.83
C ALA A 17 -2.08 -7.88 12.03
N TYR A 18 -2.05 -9.11 11.52
CA TYR A 18 -3.09 -9.69 10.69
C TYR A 18 -3.76 -10.89 11.36
N TRP A 19 -3.80 -10.90 12.69
CA TRP A 19 -4.36 -11.98 13.48
C TRP A 19 -5.82 -12.25 13.10
N GLY A 20 -6.13 -13.53 12.84
CA GLY A 20 -7.48 -13.94 12.45
C GLY A 20 -7.86 -13.62 11.02
N ARG A 21 -7.00 -12.97 10.25
CA ARG A 21 -7.27 -12.64 8.85
C ARG A 21 -6.69 -13.72 7.94
N PRO A 22 -7.50 -14.40 7.13
CA PRO A 22 -6.98 -15.37 6.17
C PRO A 22 -6.24 -14.66 5.03
N LYS A 23 -5.11 -15.27 4.59
CA LYS A 23 -4.40 -14.81 3.41
C LYS A 23 -5.17 -15.26 2.17
N ARG A 24 -5.52 -14.32 1.30
CA ARG A 24 -6.19 -14.57 0.04
C ARG A 24 -5.19 -14.60 -1.11
N SER A 25 -5.57 -15.21 -2.24
CA SER A 25 -4.76 -15.14 -3.44
C SER A 25 -4.71 -13.69 -3.96
N GLU A 26 -3.66 -13.35 -4.69
CA GLU A 26 -3.52 -12.02 -5.27
C GLU A 26 -4.72 -11.67 -6.15
N ASP A 27 -5.18 -12.61 -6.99
CA ASP A 27 -6.32 -12.41 -7.87
C ASP A 27 -7.61 -12.09 -7.10
N GLU A 28 -7.84 -12.76 -5.98
CA GLU A 28 -9.00 -12.46 -5.13
C GLU A 28 -8.91 -11.05 -4.55
N VAL A 29 -7.73 -10.64 -4.08
CA VAL A 29 -7.51 -9.30 -3.54
C VAL A 29 -7.74 -8.27 -4.63
N PHE A 30 -7.20 -8.46 -5.83
CA PHE A 30 -7.41 -7.53 -6.95
C PHE A 30 -8.91 -7.35 -7.26
N ARG A 31 -9.68 -8.43 -7.24
CA ARG A 31 -11.14 -8.37 -7.45
C ARG A 31 -11.85 -7.58 -6.37
N LEU A 32 -11.42 -7.70 -5.12
CA LEU A 32 -12.01 -6.95 -4.01
C LEU A 32 -11.88 -5.43 -4.20
N PHE A 33 -10.84 -4.99 -4.90
CA PHE A 33 -10.59 -3.58 -5.19
C PHE A 33 -11.12 -3.13 -6.56
N GLY A 34 -11.82 -4.01 -7.28
CA GLY A 34 -12.41 -3.69 -8.57
C GLY A 34 -11.64 -4.19 -9.79
N GLY A 35 -10.45 -4.73 -9.60
CA GLY A 35 -9.62 -5.28 -10.68
C GLY A 35 -9.00 -4.24 -11.58
N GLY A 36 -8.18 -4.70 -12.53
CA GLY A 36 -7.50 -3.85 -13.51
C GLY A 36 -6.02 -3.69 -13.22
N GLU A 37 -5.26 -3.42 -14.27
CA GLU A 37 -3.80 -3.32 -14.23
C GLU A 37 -3.30 -2.25 -13.24
N ARG A 38 -3.98 -1.12 -13.16
CA ARG A 38 -3.60 -0.02 -12.27
C ARG A 38 -3.90 -0.32 -10.81
N VAL A 39 -5.02 -1.01 -10.56
CA VAL A 39 -5.35 -1.50 -9.22
C VAL A 39 -4.28 -2.48 -8.75
N GLU A 40 -3.86 -3.39 -9.62
CA GLU A 40 -2.77 -4.31 -9.32
C GLU A 40 -1.46 -3.57 -8.99
N SER A 41 -1.12 -2.57 -9.79
CA SER A 41 0.07 -1.74 -9.57
C SER A 41 0.02 -1.02 -8.22
N ALA A 42 -1.13 -0.44 -7.87
CA ALA A 42 -1.33 0.26 -6.60
C ALA A 42 -1.16 -0.69 -5.41
N LEU A 43 -1.75 -1.88 -5.48
CA LEU A 43 -1.67 -2.87 -4.42
C LEU A 43 -0.27 -3.46 -4.28
N ARG A 44 0.43 -3.71 -5.38
CA ARG A 44 1.83 -4.15 -5.35
C ARG A 44 2.74 -3.07 -4.77
N PHE A 45 2.48 -1.80 -5.08
CA PHE A 45 3.18 -0.66 -4.50
C PHE A 45 3.00 -0.63 -2.97
N LEU A 46 1.78 -0.76 -2.47
CA LEU A 46 1.51 -0.79 -1.03
C LEU A 46 2.16 -1.98 -0.35
N ALA A 47 2.02 -3.16 -0.92
CA ALA A 47 2.60 -4.39 -0.37
C ALA A 47 4.13 -4.28 -0.26
N LYS A 48 4.79 -3.72 -1.27
CA LYS A 48 6.23 -3.51 -1.29
C LYS A 48 6.66 -2.42 -0.30
N THR A 49 5.92 -1.30 -0.25
CA THR A 49 6.23 -0.17 0.62
C THR A 49 6.19 -0.55 2.09
N TYR A 50 5.18 -1.31 2.49
CA TYR A 50 5.01 -1.78 3.87
C TYR A 50 5.66 -3.14 4.13
N ASP A 51 6.23 -3.78 3.11
CA ASP A 51 6.82 -5.14 3.21
C ASP A 51 5.83 -6.15 3.79
N VAL A 52 4.60 -6.13 3.30
CA VAL A 52 3.50 -6.99 3.73
C VAL A 52 3.03 -7.86 2.57
N PRO A 53 2.68 -9.14 2.81
CA PRO A 53 2.09 -9.97 1.76
C PRO A 53 0.79 -9.38 1.24
N LEU A 54 0.69 -9.26 -0.08
CA LEU A 54 -0.46 -8.65 -0.75
C LEU A 54 -1.78 -9.34 -0.37
N GLY A 55 -1.75 -10.64 -0.15
CA GLY A 55 -2.93 -11.44 0.21
C GLY A 55 -3.63 -11.02 1.51
N PHE A 56 -2.99 -10.21 2.33
CA PHE A 56 -3.59 -9.69 3.57
C PHE A 56 -4.25 -8.33 3.41
N LEU A 57 -4.07 -7.65 2.28
CA LEU A 57 -4.67 -6.34 2.07
C LEU A 57 -6.18 -6.44 1.86
N ARG A 58 -6.93 -5.51 2.42
CA ARG A 58 -8.39 -5.44 2.29
C ARG A 58 -8.82 -4.00 2.00
N PRO A 59 -9.91 -3.79 1.22
CA PRO A 59 -10.37 -2.45 0.86
C PRO A 59 -10.71 -1.56 2.04
N ASP A 60 -11.22 -2.13 3.12
CA ASP A 60 -11.67 -1.38 4.29
C ASP A 60 -10.58 -1.11 5.33
N ASP A 61 -9.35 -1.55 5.07
CA ASP A 61 -8.22 -1.27 5.95
C ASP A 61 -7.92 0.23 5.99
N VAL A 62 -7.76 0.76 7.19
CA VAL A 62 -7.45 2.17 7.41
C VAL A 62 -5.95 2.39 7.57
N PHE A 63 -5.49 3.62 7.30
CA PHE A 63 -4.08 3.99 7.44
C PHE A 63 -3.72 4.49 8.84
N THR A 64 -4.70 4.69 9.70
CA THR A 64 -4.50 5.17 11.07
C THR A 64 -3.93 4.08 11.99
N LYS A 65 -3.60 4.45 13.23
CA LYS A 65 -3.07 3.54 14.25
C LYS A 65 -3.90 2.28 14.48
N GLU A 66 -5.17 2.32 14.16
CA GLU A 66 -6.10 1.20 14.31
C GLU A 66 -5.98 0.19 13.17
N GLY A 67 -5.37 0.60 12.05
CA GLY A 67 -5.23 -0.23 10.88
C GLY A 67 -4.05 -1.21 10.95
N PRO A 68 -4.16 -2.34 10.25
CA PRO A 68 -3.11 -3.36 10.31
C PRO A 68 -1.79 -2.90 9.66
N LEU A 69 -1.82 -2.02 8.66
CA LEU A 69 -0.59 -1.51 8.04
C LEU A 69 0.23 -0.67 9.02
N TRP A 70 -0.42 0.20 9.79
CA TRP A 70 0.26 1.00 10.80
C TRP A 70 0.88 0.10 11.87
N LYS A 71 0.12 -0.85 12.40
CA LYS A 71 0.59 -1.79 13.40
C LYS A 71 1.78 -2.61 12.90
N TYR A 72 1.67 -3.13 11.68
CA TYR A 72 2.71 -3.91 11.04
C TYR A 72 4.01 -3.09 10.90
N ASP A 73 3.92 -1.88 10.37
CA ASP A 73 5.07 -0.98 10.19
C ASP A 73 5.70 -0.60 11.52
N SER A 74 4.86 -0.28 12.51
CA SER A 74 5.31 0.09 13.86
C SER A 74 6.08 -1.03 14.56
N TRP A 75 5.66 -2.29 14.35
CA TRP A 75 6.30 -3.45 14.98
C TRP A 75 7.52 -3.95 14.22
N THR A 76 7.56 -3.79 12.90
CA THR A 76 8.67 -4.27 12.07
C THR A 76 9.71 -3.20 11.77
N LEU A 77 9.38 -1.93 12.01
CA LEU A 77 10.23 -0.77 11.71
C LEU A 77 10.68 -0.76 10.24
N SER A 78 9.80 -1.17 9.34
CA SER A 78 10.10 -1.27 7.91
C SER A 78 10.16 0.09 7.20
N GLY A 79 9.66 1.16 7.84
CA GLY A 79 9.68 2.50 7.26
C GLY A 79 8.59 2.76 6.23
N GLY A 80 7.57 1.89 6.14
CA GLY A 80 6.51 2.01 5.15
C GLY A 80 5.72 3.31 5.25
N GLN A 81 5.44 3.78 6.46
CA GLN A 81 4.74 5.04 6.68
C GLN A 81 5.50 6.23 6.12
N GLU A 82 6.81 6.27 6.37
CA GLU A 82 7.69 7.32 5.89
C GLU A 82 7.81 7.29 4.36
N ASP A 83 8.03 6.11 3.80
CA ASP A 83 8.15 5.90 2.35
C ASP A 83 6.85 6.29 1.63
N LEU A 84 5.71 5.97 2.20
CA LEU A 84 4.41 6.36 1.64
C LEU A 84 4.23 7.88 1.70
N GLY A 85 4.63 8.51 2.81
CA GLY A 85 4.61 9.97 2.95
C GLY A 85 5.45 10.66 1.89
N ASP A 86 6.65 10.17 1.64
CA ASP A 86 7.54 10.70 0.61
C ASP A 86 6.93 10.56 -0.80
N TYR A 87 6.32 9.43 -1.10
CA TYR A 87 5.63 9.21 -2.36
C TYR A 87 4.47 10.19 -2.56
N LEU A 88 3.65 10.37 -1.53
CA LEU A 88 2.53 11.32 -1.59
C LEU A 88 3.01 12.75 -1.81
N ALA A 89 4.06 13.15 -1.10
CA ALA A 89 4.64 14.50 -1.24
C ALA A 89 5.17 14.74 -2.67
N ALA A 90 5.80 13.73 -3.27
CA ALA A 90 6.27 13.79 -4.65
C ALA A 90 5.14 13.96 -5.66
N HIS A 91 3.92 13.58 -5.31
CA HIS A 91 2.72 13.72 -6.15
C HIS A 91 1.81 14.88 -5.71
N GLY A 92 2.33 15.81 -4.92
CA GLY A 92 1.62 17.02 -4.51
C GLY A 92 0.60 16.82 -3.39
N LYS A 93 0.62 15.68 -2.71
CA LYS A 93 -0.28 15.40 -1.61
C LYS A 93 0.49 15.42 -0.29
N THR A 94 0.12 16.34 0.60
CA THR A 94 0.87 16.55 1.84
C THR A 94 0.62 15.51 2.91
N ASP A 95 -0.55 14.85 2.90
CA ASP A 95 -0.90 13.87 3.92
C ASP A 95 -2.05 12.96 3.45
N ILE A 96 -2.17 11.79 4.09
CA ILE A 96 -3.33 10.92 3.90
C ILE A 96 -4.45 11.38 4.83
N PRO A 97 -5.66 11.66 4.30
CA PRO A 97 -6.79 11.95 5.16
C PRO A 97 -7.06 10.79 6.13
N GLN A 98 -7.37 11.09 7.38
CA GLN A 98 -7.60 10.09 8.42
C GLN A 98 -8.79 9.16 8.09
N THR A 99 -9.69 9.62 7.25
CA THR A 99 -10.88 8.84 6.83
C THR A 99 -10.59 7.87 5.70
N TRP A 100 -9.40 7.93 5.09
CA TRP A 100 -9.09 7.08 3.95
C TRP A 100 -8.91 5.62 4.36
N THR A 101 -9.47 4.75 3.50
CA THR A 101 -9.18 3.32 3.49
C THR A 101 -8.21 3.01 2.34
N LEU A 102 -7.77 1.75 2.26
CA LEU A 102 -6.95 1.30 1.13
C LEU A 102 -7.67 1.50 -0.20
N ARG A 103 -8.98 1.32 -0.24
CA ARG A 103 -9.79 1.57 -1.44
C ARG A 103 -9.64 3.01 -1.91
N ASP A 104 -9.71 3.96 -1.00
CA ASP A 104 -9.56 5.38 -1.32
C ASP A 104 -8.17 5.70 -1.87
N PHE A 105 -7.13 5.12 -1.28
CA PHE A 105 -5.76 5.27 -1.77
C PHE A 105 -5.60 4.68 -3.18
N VAL A 106 -6.12 3.49 -3.42
CA VAL A 106 -6.05 2.82 -4.72
C VAL A 106 -6.76 3.66 -5.78
N GLN A 107 -7.94 4.20 -5.45
CA GLN A 107 -8.68 5.06 -6.36
C GLN A 107 -7.87 6.32 -6.71
N TRP A 108 -7.30 6.98 -5.72
CA TRP A 108 -6.44 8.14 -5.93
C TRP A 108 -5.22 7.80 -6.80
N TYR A 109 -4.57 6.68 -6.53
CA TYR A 109 -3.42 6.21 -7.30
C TYR A 109 -3.76 5.99 -8.77
N VAL A 110 -4.90 5.35 -9.05
CA VAL A 110 -5.37 5.09 -10.41
C VAL A 110 -5.66 6.40 -11.14
N GLU A 111 -6.34 7.34 -10.50
CA GLU A 111 -6.67 8.65 -11.06
C GLU A 111 -5.42 9.49 -11.32
N SER A 112 -4.48 9.51 -10.40
CA SER A 112 -3.21 10.24 -10.53
C SER A 112 -2.36 9.68 -11.68
N GLY A 113 -2.31 8.36 -11.83
CA GLY A 113 -1.59 7.73 -12.93
C GLY A 113 -2.20 8.03 -14.29
N GLN A 114 -3.52 8.17 -14.40
CA GLN A 114 -4.19 8.59 -15.63
C GLN A 114 -3.80 10.02 -16.00
N THR A 115 -3.77 10.92 -15.04
CA THR A 115 -3.38 12.32 -15.26
C THR A 115 -1.94 12.43 -15.76
N GLU A 116 -1.02 11.65 -15.20
CA GLU A 116 0.37 11.60 -15.64
C GLU A 116 0.50 11.11 -17.08
N ARG A 117 -0.23 10.04 -17.45
CA ARG A 117 -0.24 9.53 -18.82
C ARG A 117 -0.82 10.52 -19.81
N GLU A 118 -1.87 11.22 -19.42
CA GLU A 118 -2.45 12.28 -20.25
C GLU A 118 -1.47 13.42 -20.47
N ALA A 119 -0.76 13.81 -19.42
CA ALA A 119 0.27 14.85 -19.50
C ALA A 119 1.43 14.43 -20.41
N GLU A 120 1.93 13.19 -20.28
CA GLU A 120 2.98 12.64 -21.15
C GLU A 120 2.53 12.54 -22.60
N ALA A 121 1.30 12.08 -22.86
CA ALA A 121 0.74 12.01 -24.20
C ALA A 121 0.61 13.40 -24.83
N GLN A 122 0.27 14.39 -24.03
CA GLN A 122 0.15 15.77 -24.48
C GLN A 122 1.52 16.40 -24.78
N GLU A 123 2.54 16.10 -23.97
CA GLU A 123 3.93 16.51 -24.25
C GLU A 123 4.45 15.89 -25.55
N GLU A 124 4.21 14.61 -25.78
CA GLU A 124 4.59 13.94 -27.03
C GLU A 124 3.92 14.58 -28.26
N ARG A 125 2.65 14.97 -28.15
CA ARG A 125 1.94 15.69 -29.23
C ARG A 125 2.53 17.06 -29.48
N CYS A 126 3.01 17.74 -28.46
CA CYS A 126 3.63 19.06 -28.61
C CYS A 126 5.04 18.99 -29.18
N ARG A 127 5.71 17.85 -29.09
CA ARG A 127 7.05 17.63 -29.67
C ARG A 127 7.03 17.22 -31.14
N ALA A 128 5.90 16.76 -31.61
CA ALA A 128 5.69 16.42 -33.01
C ALA A 128 5.24 17.66 -33.81
#